data_fdf92e6e3880a4e8e2d53514ae1b87c0
#
_entry.id   fdf92e6e3880a4e8e2d53514ae1b87c0
#
_cell.length_a   1.000
_cell.length_b   1.000
_cell.length_c   1.000
_cell.angle_alpha   90.00
_cell.angle_beta   90.00
_cell.angle_gamma   90.00
#
_symmetry.space_group_name_H-M   'P 1'
#
loop_
_entity.id
_entity.type
_entity.pdbx_description
1 polymer ?
#
loop_
_entity_poly.entity_id
_entity_poly.type
_entity_poly.pdbx_seq_one_letter_code
_entity_poly.pdbx_strand_id
1 'polypeptide(L)'
;MTLNFTKSELSKIMAFLGPYITPKTPTISIRILKGGMLELFASAGMADGGSALVRVPCNKSASIPTWKYVDGPTLQGVISNADEGAIALDFGETAVTIKTSPRSTHELIYVLAERNEVKFTEPSATLKGKDLNLIAMMTEAASTDEARPGLTGIYLAARKNEIEAAAADGYMLSFTSIQAQDIESPGTVYSVKALNRAKRAIKASNDEEVKVGFALEGKGIVPGLVLSVERDGTQVLLHVPKMDGMFPDYKTITKNAPKGIQVEIETSIMEKWLKRANAVEGNVFFQALNGFLWFMARNEDEGQSVDSLAINVKDESVVMHYAASLLKDTLKACAANGKIKLTFPAASNSPMLFDGEASVIAMPLVSDLKESPFKNLQPALI
;
A
#
# COMPACT_ATOMS: atom_id res chain seq x y z
N MET A 1 -7.13 32.03 22.22
CA MET A 1 -7.29 32.30 20.76
C MET A 1 -8.18 31.23 20.16
N THR A 2 -9.28 31.62 19.52
CA THR A 2 -10.33 30.69 19.09
C THR A 2 -10.35 30.54 17.57
N LEU A 3 -10.34 29.28 17.11
CA LEU A 3 -10.60 28.89 15.72
C LEU A 3 -11.93 28.12 15.65
N ASN A 4 -12.70 28.36 14.60
CA ASN A 4 -13.98 27.71 14.38
C ASN A 4 -13.89 26.80 13.14
N PHE A 5 -14.37 25.59 13.29
CA PHE A 5 -14.47 24.56 12.27
C PHE A 5 -15.84 23.92 12.33
N THR A 6 -16.27 23.30 11.26
CA THR A 6 -17.38 22.34 11.33
C THR A 6 -16.87 20.96 11.82
N LYS A 7 -17.75 20.16 12.40
CA LYS A 7 -17.45 18.75 12.72
C LYS A 7 -16.93 18.01 11.48
N SER A 8 -17.53 18.23 10.32
CA SER A 8 -17.12 17.59 9.06
C SER A 8 -15.68 17.92 8.68
N GLU A 9 -15.25 19.19 8.80
CA GLU A 9 -13.87 19.59 8.52
C GLU A 9 -12.89 18.94 9.46
N LEU A 10 -13.14 18.98 10.78
CA LEU A 10 -12.26 18.32 11.75
C LEU A 10 -12.23 16.81 11.59
N SER A 11 -13.36 16.18 11.26
CA SER A 11 -13.40 14.73 10.99
C SER A 11 -12.58 14.35 9.76
N LYS A 12 -12.59 15.15 8.69
CA LYS A 12 -11.72 14.96 7.52
C LYS A 12 -10.24 15.08 7.89
N ILE A 13 -9.87 16.09 8.70
CA ILE A 13 -8.51 16.26 9.21
C ILE A 13 -8.08 15.04 10.01
N MET A 14 -8.94 14.60 10.94
CA MET A 14 -8.65 13.42 11.78
C MET A 14 -8.57 12.12 10.95
N ALA A 15 -9.30 12.01 9.84
CA ALA A 15 -9.19 10.86 8.94
C ALA A 15 -7.79 10.75 8.30
N PHE A 16 -7.11 11.88 8.00
CA PHE A 16 -5.73 11.89 7.51
C PHE A 16 -4.72 11.55 8.60
N LEU A 17 -4.92 12.04 9.84
CA LEU A 17 -4.00 11.85 10.95
C LEU A 17 -4.17 10.50 11.65
N GLY A 18 -5.39 9.98 11.71
CA GLY A 18 -5.74 8.77 12.45
C GLY A 18 -4.84 7.56 12.21
N PRO A 19 -4.48 7.23 10.94
CA PRO A 19 -3.55 6.13 10.66
C PRO A 19 -2.16 6.28 11.30
N TYR A 20 -1.77 7.49 11.71
CA TYR A 20 -0.47 7.80 12.30
C TYR A 20 -0.53 7.96 13.83
N ILE A 21 -1.70 7.89 14.43
CA ILE A 21 -1.90 7.86 15.87
C ILE A 21 -1.82 6.40 16.31
N THR A 22 -0.80 6.06 17.08
CA THR A 22 -0.57 4.67 17.53
C THR A 22 -0.41 4.63 19.07
N PRO A 23 -0.58 3.46 19.71
CA PRO A 23 -0.34 3.35 21.16
C PRO A 23 1.07 3.78 21.59
N LYS A 24 2.07 3.65 20.70
CA LYS A 24 3.46 4.07 20.96
C LYS A 24 3.69 5.57 20.71
N THR A 25 2.89 6.18 19.84
CA THR A 25 2.99 7.59 19.44
C THR A 25 1.59 8.20 19.40
N PRO A 26 0.94 8.39 20.56
CA PRO A 26 -0.45 8.81 20.60
C PRO A 26 -0.64 10.32 20.39
N THR A 27 0.43 11.10 20.30
CA THR A 27 0.34 12.56 20.31
C THR A 27 0.08 13.16 18.93
N ILE A 28 -0.74 14.21 18.90
CA ILE A 28 -0.88 15.15 17.79
C ILE A 28 -0.18 16.45 18.18
N SER A 29 0.67 16.95 17.31
CA SER A 29 1.30 18.26 17.46
C SER A 29 0.49 19.30 16.70
N ILE A 30 0.25 20.45 17.30
CA ILE A 30 -0.57 21.53 16.73
C ILE A 30 0.22 22.83 16.82
N ARG A 31 0.24 23.62 15.73
CA ARG A 31 0.72 25.01 15.72
C ARG A 31 -0.03 25.85 14.71
N ILE A 32 0.08 27.16 14.84
CA ILE A 32 -0.48 28.11 13.89
C ILE A 32 0.63 29.05 13.43
N LEU A 33 0.95 28.99 12.14
CA LEU A 33 1.96 29.84 11.55
C LEU A 33 1.47 31.27 11.39
N LYS A 34 2.40 32.23 11.35
CA LYS A 34 2.07 33.62 10.96
C LYS A 34 1.39 33.62 9.58
N GLY A 35 0.31 34.36 9.45
CA GLY A 35 -0.50 34.40 8.23
C GLY A 35 -1.70 33.46 8.25
N GLY A 36 -1.92 32.75 9.37
CA GLY A 36 -3.14 31.98 9.60
C GLY A 36 -3.15 30.61 8.89
N MET A 37 -2.11 29.82 9.08
CA MET A 37 -2.05 28.44 8.66
C MET A 37 -1.98 27.53 9.89
N LEU A 38 -3.04 26.78 10.16
CA LEU A 38 -3.06 25.73 11.17
C LEU A 38 -2.31 24.50 10.64
N GLU A 39 -1.33 24.04 11.37
CA GLU A 39 -0.62 22.77 11.10
C GLU A 39 -0.92 21.76 12.20
N LEU A 40 -1.33 20.56 11.80
CA LEU A 40 -1.48 19.40 12.65
C LEU A 40 -0.54 18.29 12.15
N PHE A 41 0.21 17.69 13.06
CA PHE A 41 1.18 16.66 12.73
C PHE A 41 0.98 15.42 13.62
N ALA A 42 1.07 14.24 13.01
CA ALA A 42 1.12 12.96 13.69
C ALA A 42 2.22 12.07 13.10
N SER A 43 2.84 11.23 13.92
CA SER A 43 3.88 10.30 13.48
C SER A 43 3.67 8.93 14.11
N ALA A 44 3.73 7.89 13.31
CA ALA A 44 3.68 6.49 13.76
C ALA A 44 5.08 5.89 14.01
N GLY A 45 6.09 6.75 14.12
CA GLY A 45 7.51 6.40 14.25
C GLY A 45 8.29 6.75 12.99
N MET A 46 9.52 7.23 13.20
CA MET A 46 10.35 7.77 12.12
C MET A 46 11.01 6.68 11.26
N ALA A 47 11.30 5.52 11.85
CA ALA A 47 12.05 4.47 11.17
C ALA A 47 11.21 3.71 10.13
N ASP A 48 9.98 3.34 10.47
CA ASP A 48 9.13 2.52 9.60
C ASP A 48 7.66 2.94 9.57
N GLY A 49 7.26 3.83 10.48
CA GLY A 49 5.87 4.22 10.68
C GLY A 49 5.39 5.35 9.79
N GLY A 50 6.28 6.25 9.41
CA GLY A 50 5.96 7.45 8.66
C GLY A 50 5.25 8.52 9.47
N SER A 51 4.90 9.62 8.82
CA SER A 51 4.23 10.77 9.45
C SER A 51 3.30 11.50 8.49
N ALA A 52 2.38 12.26 9.07
CA ALA A 52 1.42 13.10 8.37
C ALA A 52 1.49 14.54 8.88
N LEU A 53 1.44 15.50 7.97
CA LEU A 53 1.26 16.92 8.22
C LEU A 53 0.02 17.40 7.46
N VAL A 54 -0.93 17.96 8.19
CA VAL A 54 -2.14 18.56 7.62
C VAL A 54 -2.07 20.05 7.81
N ARG A 55 -2.24 20.82 6.73
CA ARG A 55 -2.25 22.29 6.71
C ARG A 55 -3.63 22.79 6.34
N VAL A 56 -4.20 23.62 7.19
CA VAL A 56 -5.52 24.18 6.99
C VAL A 56 -5.45 25.70 7.11
N PRO A 57 -5.92 26.48 6.12
CA PRO A 57 -6.04 27.92 6.25
C PRO A 57 -6.97 28.28 7.40
N CYS A 58 -6.57 29.23 8.21
CA CYS A 58 -7.38 29.75 9.32
C CYS A 58 -7.30 31.28 9.38
N ASN A 59 -7.77 31.90 10.47
CA ASN A 59 -7.75 33.35 10.60
C ASN A 59 -6.31 33.91 10.49
N LYS A 60 -6.08 34.84 9.56
CA LYS A 60 -4.76 35.44 9.25
C LYS A 60 -4.07 36.15 10.43
N SER A 61 -4.84 36.63 11.43
CA SER A 61 -4.31 37.25 12.65
C SER A 61 -3.87 36.23 13.70
N ALA A 62 -4.20 34.96 13.53
CA ALA A 62 -3.85 33.91 14.47
C ALA A 62 -2.38 33.48 14.33
N SER A 63 -1.66 33.31 15.43
CA SER A 63 -0.31 32.76 15.46
C SER A 63 0.01 32.07 16.79
N ILE A 64 0.39 30.79 16.71
CA ILE A 64 0.98 30.01 17.80
C ILE A 64 2.17 29.29 17.18
N PRO A 65 3.34 29.94 17.10
CA PRO A 65 4.47 29.43 16.31
C PRO A 65 5.16 28.19 16.94
N THR A 66 4.97 28.00 18.24
CA THR A 66 5.50 26.84 18.97
C THR A 66 4.54 25.68 18.90
N TRP A 67 5.07 24.47 18.74
CA TRP A 67 4.27 23.26 18.78
C TRP A 67 3.64 23.04 20.16
N LYS A 68 2.36 22.73 20.18
CA LYS A 68 1.60 22.25 21.31
C LYS A 68 1.23 20.79 21.05
N TYR A 69 1.26 19.95 22.07
CA TYR A 69 1.06 18.50 21.94
C TYR A 69 -0.18 18.10 22.72
N VAL A 70 -1.08 17.38 22.07
CA VAL A 70 -2.31 16.85 22.71
C VAL A 70 -2.38 15.33 22.52
N ASP A 71 -3.14 14.68 23.38
CA ASP A 71 -3.46 13.26 23.23
C ASP A 71 -4.38 13.07 22.01
N GLY A 72 -3.90 12.34 21.01
CA GLY A 72 -4.57 12.15 19.73
C GLY A 72 -5.85 11.31 19.85
N PRO A 73 -5.85 10.16 20.53
CA PRO A 73 -7.06 9.37 20.78
C PRO A 73 -8.16 10.17 21.45
N THR A 74 -7.83 10.98 22.47
CA THR A 74 -8.80 11.83 23.17
C THR A 74 -9.35 12.92 22.22
N LEU A 75 -8.48 13.61 21.47
CA LEU A 75 -8.91 14.61 20.49
C LEU A 75 -9.84 13.98 19.45
N GLN A 76 -9.48 12.82 18.92
CA GLN A 76 -10.30 12.08 17.95
C GLN A 76 -11.66 11.67 18.57
N GLY A 77 -11.66 11.20 19.81
CA GLY A 77 -12.87 10.83 20.55
C GLY A 77 -13.81 12.01 20.75
N VAL A 78 -13.28 13.17 21.15
CA VAL A 78 -14.08 14.39 21.35
C VAL A 78 -14.72 14.85 20.03
N ILE A 79 -13.95 14.89 18.92
CA ILE A 79 -14.45 15.30 17.61
C ILE A 79 -15.50 14.31 17.08
N SER A 80 -15.24 13.00 17.18
CA SER A 80 -16.15 11.98 16.65
C SER A 80 -17.51 11.95 17.34
N ASN A 81 -17.52 12.23 18.66
CA ASN A 81 -18.74 12.26 19.48
C ASN A 81 -19.38 13.66 19.61
N ALA A 82 -18.84 14.68 18.93
CA ALA A 82 -19.46 15.99 18.91
C ALA A 82 -20.79 15.97 18.14
N ASP A 83 -21.69 16.88 18.48
CA ASP A 83 -22.91 17.12 17.72
C ASP A 83 -22.55 17.70 16.33
N GLU A 84 -23.46 17.54 15.36
CA GLU A 84 -23.28 18.21 14.05
C GLU A 84 -23.34 19.74 14.23
N GLY A 85 -22.39 20.44 13.60
CA GLY A 85 -22.33 21.89 13.65
C GLY A 85 -20.93 22.44 13.82
N ALA A 86 -20.85 23.62 14.41
CA ALA A 86 -19.61 24.33 14.66
C ALA A 86 -18.88 23.81 15.92
N ILE A 87 -17.59 23.58 15.78
CA ILE A 87 -16.68 23.25 16.87
C ILE A 87 -15.67 24.39 16.99
N ALA A 88 -15.55 24.96 18.20
CA ALA A 88 -14.58 26.01 18.48
C ALA A 88 -13.37 25.39 19.23
N LEU A 89 -12.18 25.64 18.71
CA LEU A 89 -10.90 25.31 19.37
C LEU A 89 -10.32 26.57 19.96
N ASP A 90 -10.28 26.67 21.27
CA ASP A 90 -9.71 27.81 21.99
C ASP A 90 -8.37 27.45 22.62
N PHE A 91 -7.29 28.01 22.07
CA PHE A 91 -5.93 27.72 22.45
C PHE A 91 -5.48 28.60 23.61
N GLY A 92 -5.38 28.01 24.81
CA GLY A 92 -4.82 28.61 26.02
C GLY A 92 -3.31 28.41 26.15
N GLU A 93 -2.76 28.71 27.31
CA GLU A 93 -1.34 28.53 27.63
C GLU A 93 -1.01 27.06 27.92
N THR A 94 -1.86 26.36 28.68
CA THR A 94 -1.64 25.01 29.21
C THR A 94 -2.52 23.96 28.56
N ALA A 95 -3.59 24.35 27.87
CA ALA A 95 -4.57 23.45 27.27
C ALA A 95 -5.24 24.06 26.03
N VAL A 96 -5.87 23.20 25.23
CA VAL A 96 -6.84 23.57 24.22
C VAL A 96 -8.24 23.22 24.72
N THR A 97 -9.13 24.21 24.70
CA THR A 97 -10.54 24.02 25.05
C THR A 97 -11.34 23.81 23.78
N ILE A 98 -12.08 22.71 23.71
CA ILE A 98 -12.89 22.31 22.56
C ILE A 98 -14.36 22.48 22.94
N LYS A 99 -15.06 23.41 22.30
CA LYS A 99 -16.51 23.63 22.49
C LYS A 99 -17.24 22.93 21.34
N THR A 100 -17.91 21.84 21.65
CA THR A 100 -18.65 21.01 20.68
C THR A 100 -20.13 21.38 20.58
N SER A 101 -20.65 22.10 21.59
CA SER A 101 -21.99 22.69 21.63
C SER A 101 -22.04 23.81 22.68
N PRO A 102 -23.12 24.61 22.75
CA PRO A 102 -23.26 25.63 23.80
C PRO A 102 -23.20 25.09 25.25
N ARG A 103 -23.43 23.79 25.40
CA ARG A 103 -23.47 23.11 26.73
C ARG A 103 -22.37 22.08 26.92
N SER A 104 -21.50 21.88 25.89
CA SER A 104 -20.45 20.85 25.94
C SER A 104 -19.09 21.47 25.66
N THR A 105 -18.22 21.36 26.64
CA THR A 105 -16.85 21.87 26.60
C THR A 105 -15.90 20.79 27.11
N HIS A 106 -14.80 20.56 26.36
CA HIS A 106 -13.76 19.61 26.71
C HIS A 106 -12.43 20.36 26.78
N GLU A 107 -11.64 20.08 27.80
CA GLU A 107 -10.32 20.66 27.96
C GLU A 107 -9.25 19.57 27.79
N LEU A 108 -8.38 19.72 26.80
CA LEU A 108 -7.24 18.84 26.57
C LEU A 108 -5.97 19.55 27.00
N ILE A 109 -5.37 19.07 28.09
CA ILE A 109 -4.10 19.59 28.61
C ILE A 109 -2.98 19.26 27.64
N TYR A 110 -2.06 20.20 27.43
CA TYR A 110 -0.87 19.95 26.63
C TYR A 110 0.05 18.98 27.34
N VAL A 111 0.45 17.93 26.62
CA VAL A 111 1.40 16.95 27.12
C VAL A 111 2.83 17.36 26.81
N LEU A 112 3.78 16.97 27.64
CA LEU A 112 5.19 17.11 27.33
C LEU A 112 5.57 16.03 26.32
N ALA A 113 5.99 16.46 25.14
CA ALA A 113 6.46 15.56 24.12
C ALA A 113 7.65 16.22 23.38
N GLU A 114 8.66 15.41 23.09
CA GLU A 114 9.72 15.80 22.19
C GLU A 114 9.31 15.41 20.76
N ARG A 115 9.44 16.36 19.85
CA ARG A 115 9.22 16.12 18.44
C ARG A 115 10.56 16.08 17.70
N ASN A 116 10.80 14.99 17.00
CA ASN A 116 11.76 15.02 15.90
C ASN A 116 11.15 15.84 14.76
N GLU A 117 11.66 17.03 14.51
CA GLU A 117 11.17 17.87 13.41
C GLU A 117 11.40 17.16 12.09
N VAL A 118 10.31 16.84 11.39
CA VAL A 118 10.35 16.39 10.01
C VAL A 118 10.07 17.60 9.13
N LYS A 119 11.06 17.97 8.34
CA LYS A 119 10.85 18.94 7.27
C LYS A 119 10.32 18.19 6.06
N PHE A 120 9.11 18.52 5.66
CA PHE A 120 8.53 18.02 4.43
C PHE A 120 9.09 18.84 3.26
N THR A 121 9.59 18.16 2.24
CA THR A 121 9.84 18.77 0.93
C THR A 121 8.54 18.81 0.14
N GLU A 122 8.30 19.89 -0.59
CA GLU A 122 7.13 19.96 -1.47
C GLU A 122 7.33 19.01 -2.65
N PRO A 123 6.39 18.08 -2.90
CA PRO A 123 6.48 17.15 -4.03
C PRO A 123 6.20 17.87 -5.35
N SER A 124 6.93 17.50 -6.41
CA SER A 124 6.87 18.17 -7.72
C SER A 124 6.17 17.36 -8.80
N ALA A 125 6.21 16.04 -8.74
CA ALA A 125 5.58 15.18 -9.73
C ALA A 125 4.15 14.81 -9.32
N THR A 126 3.39 14.28 -10.27
CA THR A 126 1.99 13.86 -10.06
C THR A 126 1.78 12.42 -10.51
N LEU A 127 1.09 11.64 -9.69
CA LEU A 127 0.55 10.32 -9.98
C LEU A 127 -0.98 10.37 -9.95
N LYS A 128 -1.63 9.42 -10.61
CA LYS A 128 -3.05 9.16 -10.38
C LYS A 128 -3.24 8.28 -9.14
N GLY A 129 -4.38 8.41 -8.48
CA GLY A 129 -4.71 7.59 -7.32
C GLY A 129 -4.67 6.08 -7.62
N LYS A 130 -5.05 5.66 -8.84
CA LYS A 130 -4.90 4.27 -9.29
C LYS A 130 -3.45 3.78 -9.23
N ASP A 131 -2.48 4.63 -9.58
CA ASP A 131 -1.06 4.28 -9.59
C ASP A 131 -0.53 4.12 -8.16
N LEU A 132 -0.94 5.00 -7.23
CA LEU A 132 -0.64 4.85 -5.81
C LEU A 132 -1.28 3.57 -5.23
N ASN A 133 -2.51 3.26 -5.64
CA ASN A 133 -3.19 2.03 -5.25
C ASN A 133 -2.46 0.79 -5.78
N LEU A 134 -1.99 0.83 -7.03
CA LEU A 134 -1.19 -0.24 -7.65
C LEU A 134 0.11 -0.48 -6.85
N ILE A 135 0.90 0.58 -6.60
CA ILE A 135 2.13 0.51 -5.80
C ILE A 135 1.84 -0.10 -4.42
N ALA A 136 0.75 0.32 -3.78
CA ALA A 136 0.38 -0.21 -2.46
C ALA A 136 -0.09 -1.68 -2.51
N MET A 137 -0.70 -2.14 -3.59
CA MET A 137 -1.08 -3.56 -3.75
C MET A 137 0.14 -4.45 -4.01
N MET A 138 1.14 -3.95 -4.72
CA MET A 138 2.41 -4.65 -4.93
C MET A 138 3.14 -4.97 -3.62
N THR A 139 2.87 -4.23 -2.54
CA THR A 139 3.45 -4.51 -1.21
C THR A 139 3.08 -5.87 -0.62
N GLU A 140 2.07 -6.55 -1.15
CA GLU A 140 1.75 -7.95 -0.80
C GLU A 140 2.90 -8.92 -1.18
N ALA A 141 3.77 -8.53 -2.13
CA ALA A 141 4.97 -9.28 -2.49
C ALA A 141 6.18 -8.97 -1.59
N ALA A 142 6.08 -8.03 -0.66
CA ALA A 142 7.20 -7.70 0.22
C ALA A 142 7.38 -8.75 1.33
N SER A 143 8.64 -9.03 1.68
CA SER A 143 8.98 -9.96 2.76
C SER A 143 8.55 -9.45 4.13
N THR A 144 8.17 -10.35 5.01
CA THR A 144 7.98 -10.07 6.45
C THR A 144 9.21 -10.42 7.29
N ASP A 145 10.26 -10.96 6.67
CA ASP A 145 11.50 -11.39 7.32
C ASP A 145 12.41 -10.17 7.57
N GLU A 146 12.46 -9.70 8.81
CA GLU A 146 13.28 -8.55 9.22
C GLU A 146 14.81 -8.80 9.10
N ALA A 147 15.24 -10.04 8.93
CA ALA A 147 16.64 -10.35 8.64
C ALA A 147 17.06 -9.93 7.22
N ARG A 148 16.10 -9.65 6.35
CA ARG A 148 16.33 -9.20 4.98
C ARG A 148 15.71 -7.81 4.73
N PRO A 149 16.21 -6.73 5.36
CA PRO A 149 15.58 -5.41 5.36
C PRO A 149 15.35 -4.84 3.96
N GLY A 150 16.21 -5.14 2.99
CA GLY A 150 16.02 -4.74 1.59
C GLY A 150 14.78 -5.34 0.92
N LEU A 151 14.22 -6.43 1.42
CA LEU A 151 13.01 -7.08 0.91
C LEU A 151 11.74 -6.75 1.72
N THR A 152 11.86 -6.17 2.92
CA THR A 152 10.69 -5.81 3.76
C THR A 152 10.02 -4.51 3.34
N GLY A 153 10.52 -3.88 2.29
CA GLY A 153 10.01 -2.64 1.72
C GLY A 153 9.63 -2.76 0.25
N ILE A 154 9.17 -1.65 -0.30
CA ILE A 154 8.97 -1.51 -1.74
C ILE A 154 10.10 -0.68 -2.34
N TYR A 155 10.72 -1.19 -3.38
CA TYR A 155 11.71 -0.45 -4.17
C TYR A 155 11.00 0.50 -5.12
N LEU A 156 11.38 1.78 -5.11
CA LEU A 156 10.96 2.79 -6.07
C LEU A 156 12.19 3.50 -6.63
N ALA A 157 12.25 3.63 -7.95
CA ALA A 157 13.22 4.44 -8.65
C ALA A 157 12.50 5.32 -9.68
N ALA A 158 12.95 6.54 -9.86
CA ALA A 158 12.37 7.42 -10.87
C ALA A 158 13.42 7.81 -11.90
N ARG A 159 13.14 7.56 -13.18
CA ARG A 159 14.04 7.85 -14.30
C ARG A 159 13.23 8.17 -15.55
N LYS A 160 13.60 9.24 -16.26
CA LYS A 160 13.06 9.56 -17.59
C LYS A 160 11.54 9.54 -17.67
N ASN A 161 10.87 10.20 -16.71
CA ASN A 161 9.41 10.27 -16.65
C ASN A 161 8.70 8.94 -16.32
N GLU A 162 9.39 8.01 -15.69
CA GLU A 162 8.82 6.76 -15.19
C GLU A 162 9.22 6.53 -13.74
N ILE A 163 8.28 5.98 -12.96
CA ILE A 163 8.56 5.39 -11.64
C ILE A 163 8.56 3.87 -11.81
N GLU A 164 9.72 3.28 -11.64
CA GLU A 164 9.87 1.84 -11.53
C GLU A 164 9.53 1.43 -10.10
N ALA A 165 8.65 0.45 -9.94
CA ALA A 165 8.29 -0.12 -8.64
C ALA A 165 8.55 -1.62 -8.63
N ALA A 166 9.10 -2.14 -7.51
CA ALA A 166 9.30 -3.57 -7.31
C ALA A 166 9.20 -3.95 -5.83
N ALA A 167 8.65 -5.13 -5.55
CA ALA A 167 8.60 -5.74 -4.23
C ALA A 167 8.84 -7.25 -4.35
N ALA A 168 9.55 -7.87 -3.39
CA ALA A 168 9.85 -9.29 -3.41
C ALA A 168 9.99 -9.87 -2.00
N ASP A 169 9.71 -11.18 -1.86
CA ASP A 169 9.92 -11.92 -0.61
C ASP A 169 10.94 -13.07 -0.75
N GLY A 170 11.42 -13.31 -1.98
CA GLY A 170 12.32 -14.41 -2.35
C GLY A 170 11.60 -15.57 -3.04
N TYR A 171 10.27 -15.64 -2.97
CA TYR A 171 9.42 -16.60 -3.69
C TYR A 171 8.61 -15.95 -4.80
N MET A 172 8.28 -14.69 -4.65
CA MET A 172 7.65 -13.89 -5.70
C MET A 172 8.34 -12.53 -5.84
N LEU A 173 8.22 -11.95 -7.03
CA LEU A 173 8.69 -10.63 -7.40
C LEU A 173 7.58 -9.92 -8.15
N SER A 174 6.98 -8.89 -7.56
CA SER A 174 6.06 -7.97 -8.24
C SER A 174 6.83 -6.77 -8.79
N PHE A 175 6.54 -6.36 -10.02
CA PHE A 175 7.20 -5.21 -10.64
C PHE A 175 6.28 -4.52 -11.66
N THR A 176 6.46 -3.21 -11.80
CA THR A 176 5.75 -2.37 -12.79
C THR A 176 6.54 -1.11 -13.10
N SER A 177 6.12 -0.40 -14.15
CA SER A 177 6.58 0.95 -14.48
C SER A 177 5.36 1.86 -14.67
N ILE A 178 5.39 3.03 -14.05
CA ILE A 178 4.29 4.00 -14.01
C ILE A 178 4.79 5.30 -14.60
N GLN A 179 4.02 5.90 -15.50
CA GLN A 179 4.36 7.19 -16.10
C GLN A 179 4.21 8.31 -15.06
N ALA A 180 5.28 9.09 -14.87
CA ALA A 180 5.30 10.26 -14.00
C ALA A 180 6.31 11.26 -14.53
N GLN A 181 5.89 12.52 -14.71
CA GLN A 181 6.76 13.58 -15.24
C GLN A 181 7.56 14.26 -14.15
N ASP A 182 8.70 14.85 -14.55
CA ASP A 182 9.53 15.73 -13.71
C ASP A 182 9.98 15.12 -12.38
N ILE A 183 10.33 13.83 -12.38
CA ILE A 183 10.75 13.11 -11.18
C ILE A 183 12.04 12.33 -11.45
N GLU A 184 12.98 12.43 -10.52
CA GLU A 184 14.20 11.64 -10.53
C GLU A 184 14.51 11.10 -9.12
N SER A 185 14.90 9.83 -9.05
CA SER A 185 15.37 9.16 -7.83
C SER A 185 16.32 8.03 -8.20
N PRO A 186 17.45 7.88 -7.52
CA PRO A 186 18.41 6.82 -7.81
C PRO A 186 17.87 5.40 -7.56
N GLY A 187 16.72 5.29 -6.90
CA GLY A 187 16.13 4.05 -6.46
C GLY A 187 16.53 3.68 -5.04
N THR A 188 15.53 3.42 -4.22
CA THR A 188 15.71 2.98 -2.85
C THR A 188 14.47 2.23 -2.35
N VAL A 189 14.58 1.65 -1.16
CA VAL A 189 13.51 0.90 -0.52
C VAL A 189 12.74 1.81 0.44
N TYR A 190 11.42 1.72 0.41
CA TYR A 190 10.52 2.50 1.27
C TYR A 190 9.65 1.59 2.13
N SER A 191 9.29 2.06 3.32
CA SER A 191 8.50 1.30 4.28
C SER A 191 7.11 0.92 3.75
N VAL A 192 6.83 -0.37 3.66
CA VAL A 192 5.51 -0.92 3.36
C VAL A 192 4.48 -0.50 4.41
N LYS A 193 4.85 -0.52 5.70
CA LYS A 193 3.97 -0.11 6.81
C LYS A 193 3.52 1.34 6.66
N ALA A 194 4.47 2.24 6.37
CA ALA A 194 4.19 3.67 6.19
C ALA A 194 3.41 3.95 4.90
N LEU A 195 3.74 3.28 3.80
CA LEU A 195 3.02 3.40 2.53
C LEU A 195 1.55 2.97 2.67
N ASN A 196 1.30 1.85 3.35
CA ASN A 196 -0.05 1.38 3.62
C ASN A 196 -0.83 2.32 4.57
N ARG A 197 -0.15 3.03 5.50
CA ARG A 197 -0.77 4.10 6.28
C ARG A 197 -1.13 5.30 5.40
N ALA A 198 -0.22 5.70 4.53
CA ALA A 198 -0.44 6.80 3.58
C ALA A 198 -1.64 6.51 2.67
N LYS A 199 -1.72 5.31 2.09
CA LYS A 199 -2.89 4.88 1.30
C LYS A 199 -4.20 4.98 2.09
N ARG A 200 -4.22 4.50 3.34
CA ARG A 200 -5.41 4.57 4.21
C ARG A 200 -5.79 5.99 4.60
N ALA A 201 -4.80 6.88 4.75
CA ALA A 201 -5.03 8.29 5.03
C ALA A 201 -5.61 9.03 3.82
N ILE A 202 -4.98 8.88 2.65
CA ILE A 202 -5.40 9.58 1.43
C ILE A 202 -6.73 9.02 0.91
N LYS A 203 -6.89 7.69 0.83
CA LYS A 203 -8.04 7.03 0.18
C LYS A 203 -8.35 7.65 -1.18
N ALA A 204 -7.30 7.83 -2.00
CA ALA A 204 -7.41 8.46 -3.30
C ALA A 204 -8.36 7.68 -4.21
N SER A 205 -9.25 8.37 -4.89
CA SER A 205 -10.00 7.80 -6.01
C SER A 205 -9.04 7.55 -7.20
N ASN A 206 -9.43 6.67 -8.12
CA ASN A 206 -8.54 6.27 -9.22
C ASN A 206 -8.03 7.45 -10.07
N ASP A 207 -8.86 8.46 -10.28
CA ASP A 207 -8.54 9.61 -11.13
C ASP A 207 -7.98 10.81 -10.36
N GLU A 208 -7.96 10.75 -9.03
CA GLU A 208 -7.45 11.82 -8.19
C GLU A 208 -5.95 12.01 -8.38
N GLU A 209 -5.52 13.27 -8.43
CA GLU A 209 -4.11 13.61 -8.52
C GLU A 209 -3.47 13.58 -7.13
N VAL A 210 -2.39 12.79 -7.02
CA VAL A 210 -1.53 12.71 -5.83
C VAL A 210 -0.16 13.21 -6.22
N LYS A 211 0.27 14.31 -5.63
CA LYS A 211 1.64 14.80 -5.83
C LYS A 211 2.63 13.88 -5.12
N VAL A 212 3.76 13.61 -5.77
CA VAL A 212 4.80 12.72 -5.28
C VAL A 212 6.17 13.37 -5.42
N GLY A 213 7.03 13.15 -4.43
CA GLY A 213 8.41 13.63 -4.45
C GLY A 213 9.29 12.76 -3.58
N PHE A 214 10.59 12.74 -3.89
CA PHE A 214 11.60 12.03 -3.11
C PHE A 214 12.40 13.04 -2.27
N ALA A 215 12.25 12.96 -0.94
CA ALA A 215 13.06 13.73 -0.01
C ALA A 215 14.45 13.10 0.10
N LEU A 216 15.47 13.81 -0.36
CA LEU A 216 16.86 13.42 -0.19
C LEU A 216 17.36 13.81 1.19
N GLU A 217 18.46 13.18 1.63
CA GLU A 217 19.09 13.48 2.90
C GLU A 217 19.55 14.95 2.96
N GLY A 218 19.23 15.63 4.06
CA GLY A 218 19.58 17.03 4.27
C GLY A 218 19.36 17.46 5.72
N LYS A 219 19.79 18.67 6.06
CA LYS A 219 19.71 19.20 7.44
C LYS A 219 18.24 19.29 7.91
N GLY A 220 17.84 18.37 8.78
CA GLY A 220 16.48 18.24 9.33
C GLY A 220 15.47 17.64 8.34
N ILE A 221 15.92 17.08 7.21
CA ILE A 221 15.09 16.33 6.27
C ILE A 221 15.34 14.85 6.52
N VAL A 222 14.27 14.11 6.76
CA VAL A 222 14.32 12.65 6.84
C VAL A 222 14.14 12.10 5.42
N PRO A 223 15.11 11.31 4.91
CA PRO A 223 14.98 10.74 3.57
C PRO A 223 13.72 9.88 3.45
N GLY A 224 12.99 10.06 2.36
CA GLY A 224 11.75 9.33 2.18
C GLY A 224 10.97 9.73 0.93
N LEU A 225 9.86 9.05 0.71
CA LEU A 225 8.85 9.43 -0.26
C LEU A 225 7.88 10.41 0.41
N VAL A 226 7.55 11.50 -0.25
CA VAL A 226 6.53 12.45 0.18
C VAL A 226 5.36 12.37 -0.79
N LEU A 227 4.18 12.15 -0.24
CA LEU A 227 2.92 12.19 -0.96
C LEU A 227 2.12 13.40 -0.51
N SER A 228 1.45 14.09 -1.42
CA SER A 228 0.59 15.22 -1.07
C SER A 228 -0.71 15.20 -1.85
N VAL A 229 -1.77 15.54 -1.15
CA VAL A 229 -3.09 15.81 -1.76
C VAL A 229 -3.62 17.14 -1.23
N GLU A 230 -4.42 17.81 -2.04
CA GLU A 230 -5.11 19.03 -1.65
C GLU A 230 -6.61 18.84 -1.86
N ARG A 231 -7.40 19.03 -0.81
CA ARG A 231 -8.86 18.89 -0.82
C ARG A 231 -9.50 20.01 -0.02
N ASP A 232 -10.43 20.71 -0.62
CA ASP A 232 -11.18 21.80 0.03
C ASP A 232 -10.26 22.85 0.70
N GLY A 233 -9.11 23.18 0.08
CA GLY A 233 -8.10 24.09 0.63
C GLY A 233 -7.25 23.51 1.76
N THR A 234 -7.45 22.25 2.10
CA THR A 234 -6.60 21.51 3.06
C THR A 234 -5.50 20.78 2.33
N GLN A 235 -4.25 21.12 2.61
CA GLN A 235 -3.07 20.40 2.12
C GLN A 235 -2.68 19.28 3.11
N VAL A 236 -2.47 18.09 2.60
CA VAL A 236 -1.98 16.94 3.36
C VAL A 236 -0.65 16.50 2.79
N LEU A 237 0.37 16.39 3.64
CA LEU A 237 1.69 15.90 3.31
C LEU A 237 1.94 14.63 4.13
N LEU A 238 2.27 13.53 3.46
CA LEU A 238 2.54 12.24 4.08
C LEU A 238 3.97 11.81 3.77
N HIS A 239 4.69 11.44 4.78
CA HIS A 239 6.07 10.97 4.65
C HIS A 239 6.14 9.46 4.84
N VAL A 240 6.73 8.78 3.86
CA VAL A 240 7.05 7.35 3.88
C VAL A 240 8.56 7.22 3.97
N PRO A 241 9.13 6.80 5.11
CA PRO A 241 10.56 6.80 5.31
C PRO A 241 11.27 5.81 4.38
N LYS A 242 12.47 6.21 3.96
CA LYS A 242 13.45 5.31 3.35
C LYS A 242 13.84 4.26 4.38
N MET A 243 14.03 3.03 3.92
CA MET A 243 14.55 1.92 4.72
C MET A 243 16.03 1.64 4.41
N ASP A 244 16.71 1.07 5.37
CA ASP A 244 18.05 0.54 5.16
C ASP A 244 17.99 -0.75 4.35
N GLY A 245 19.09 -1.05 3.65
CA GLY A 245 19.23 -2.23 2.80
C GLY A 245 19.12 -1.91 1.31
N MET A 246 19.68 -2.82 0.52
CA MET A 246 19.62 -2.74 -0.94
C MET A 246 18.60 -3.72 -1.48
N PHE A 247 17.76 -3.26 -2.42
CA PHE A 247 16.90 -4.15 -3.19
C PHE A 247 17.74 -4.95 -4.19
N PRO A 248 17.48 -6.25 -4.40
CA PRO A 248 18.19 -7.06 -5.37
C PRO A 248 18.07 -6.52 -6.81
N ASP A 249 19.00 -6.90 -7.69
CA ASP A 249 18.89 -6.59 -9.12
C ASP A 249 17.76 -7.42 -9.77
N TYR A 250 16.54 -6.96 -9.56
CA TYR A 250 15.35 -7.60 -10.12
C TYR A 250 15.29 -7.50 -11.66
N LYS A 251 16.01 -6.56 -12.26
CA LYS A 251 16.02 -6.40 -13.73
C LYS A 251 16.65 -7.59 -14.44
N THR A 252 17.62 -8.24 -13.83
CA THR A 252 18.18 -9.49 -14.34
C THR A 252 17.14 -10.61 -14.32
N ILE A 253 16.31 -10.68 -13.26
CA ILE A 253 15.23 -11.66 -13.14
C ILE A 253 14.16 -11.40 -14.21
N THR A 254 13.71 -10.16 -14.35
CA THR A 254 12.65 -9.80 -15.30
C THR A 254 13.05 -9.96 -16.76
N LYS A 255 14.33 -9.74 -17.11
CA LYS A 255 14.86 -10.02 -18.48
C LYS A 255 14.76 -11.49 -18.84
N ASN A 256 14.84 -12.38 -17.86
CA ASN A 256 14.75 -13.83 -18.00
C ASN A 256 13.34 -14.35 -17.62
N ALA A 257 12.34 -13.48 -17.61
CA ALA A 257 10.95 -13.87 -17.38
C ALA A 257 10.53 -15.01 -18.34
N PRO A 258 9.70 -15.95 -17.89
CA PRO A 258 9.31 -17.10 -18.70
C PRO A 258 8.67 -16.67 -20.02
N LYS A 259 9.02 -17.42 -21.07
CA LYS A 259 8.48 -17.27 -22.42
C LYS A 259 7.94 -18.63 -22.83
N GLY A 260 6.66 -18.84 -22.72
CA GLY A 260 6.04 -20.11 -23.03
C GLY A 260 4.57 -19.96 -23.34
N ILE A 261 3.79 -20.98 -23.01
CA ILE A 261 2.36 -21.00 -23.26
C ILE A 261 1.69 -19.91 -22.46
N GLN A 262 0.87 -19.09 -23.14
CA GLN A 262 0.13 -18.00 -22.52
C GLN A 262 -1.36 -18.34 -22.46
N VAL A 263 -1.96 -18.14 -21.30
CA VAL A 263 -3.38 -18.35 -21.06
C VAL A 263 -3.95 -17.11 -20.38
N GLU A 264 -5.03 -16.56 -20.91
CA GLU A 264 -5.76 -15.46 -20.28
C GLU A 264 -6.98 -16.02 -19.53
N ILE A 265 -7.17 -15.58 -18.28
CA ILE A 265 -8.26 -16.00 -17.41
C ILE A 265 -8.86 -14.80 -16.69
N GLU A 266 -10.18 -14.81 -16.47
CA GLU A 266 -10.83 -13.83 -15.61
C GLU A 266 -10.35 -14.00 -14.17
N THR A 267 -9.94 -12.89 -13.54
CA THR A 267 -9.46 -12.89 -12.15
C THR A 267 -10.47 -13.48 -11.18
N SER A 268 -11.77 -13.21 -11.41
CA SER A 268 -12.86 -13.75 -10.60
C SER A 268 -12.96 -15.27 -10.63
N ILE A 269 -12.55 -15.92 -11.72
CA ILE A 269 -12.49 -17.38 -11.84
C ILE A 269 -11.35 -17.90 -10.97
N MET A 270 -10.16 -17.32 -11.11
CA MET A 270 -8.99 -17.69 -10.31
C MET A 270 -9.25 -17.53 -8.80
N GLU A 271 -9.89 -16.42 -8.40
CA GLU A 271 -10.29 -16.22 -7.00
C GLU A 271 -11.24 -17.28 -6.48
N LYS A 272 -12.21 -17.71 -7.30
CA LYS A 272 -13.14 -18.79 -6.92
C LYS A 272 -12.40 -20.11 -6.75
N TRP A 273 -11.47 -20.44 -7.65
CA TRP A 273 -10.65 -21.65 -7.55
C TRP A 273 -9.79 -21.63 -6.29
N LEU A 274 -9.14 -20.48 -5.98
CA LEU A 274 -8.35 -20.34 -4.76
C LEU A 274 -9.20 -20.43 -3.48
N LYS A 275 -10.44 -19.93 -3.49
CA LYS A 275 -11.36 -20.12 -2.35
C LYS A 275 -11.67 -21.60 -2.11
N ARG A 276 -11.85 -22.40 -3.17
CA ARG A 276 -12.04 -23.85 -3.07
C ARG A 276 -10.77 -24.55 -2.61
N ALA A 277 -9.62 -24.14 -3.12
CA ALA A 277 -8.32 -24.67 -2.68
C ALA A 277 -8.09 -24.46 -1.18
N ASN A 278 -8.44 -23.28 -0.67
CA ASN A 278 -8.35 -23.00 0.76
C ASN A 278 -9.29 -23.87 1.62
N ALA A 279 -10.43 -24.30 1.08
CA ALA A 279 -11.35 -25.20 1.77
C ALA A 279 -10.82 -26.64 1.90
N VAL A 280 -9.89 -27.02 1.02
CA VAL A 280 -9.21 -28.34 1.02
C VAL A 280 -7.85 -28.24 1.73
N GLU A 281 -7.44 -27.04 2.15
CA GLU A 281 -6.11 -26.75 2.76
C GLU A 281 -4.92 -27.37 1.99
N GLY A 282 -5.07 -27.49 0.65
CA GLY A 282 -4.17 -28.24 -0.21
C GLY A 282 -3.20 -27.40 -1.01
N ASN A 283 -2.20 -28.09 -1.54
CA ASN A 283 -1.36 -27.55 -2.59
C ASN A 283 -2.13 -27.48 -3.91
N VAL A 284 -1.72 -26.53 -4.76
CA VAL A 284 -2.40 -26.23 -6.02
C VAL A 284 -1.53 -26.65 -7.19
N PHE A 285 -2.16 -27.32 -8.16
CA PHE A 285 -1.57 -27.70 -9.42
C PHE A 285 -2.29 -26.99 -10.58
N PHE A 286 -1.52 -26.53 -11.58
CA PHE A 286 -2.03 -25.94 -12.81
C PHE A 286 -1.44 -26.63 -14.01
N GLN A 287 -2.23 -26.76 -15.07
CA GLN A 287 -1.74 -27.15 -16.39
C GLN A 287 -2.68 -26.67 -17.50
N ALA A 288 -2.14 -26.17 -18.61
CA ALA A 288 -2.84 -26.08 -19.87
C ALA A 288 -2.69 -27.40 -20.61
N LEU A 289 -3.80 -28.11 -20.82
CA LEU A 289 -3.82 -29.44 -21.43
C LEU A 289 -5.10 -29.66 -22.21
N ASN A 290 -5.00 -30.13 -23.47
CA ASN A 290 -6.12 -30.51 -24.34
C ASN A 290 -7.19 -29.42 -24.52
N GLY A 291 -6.77 -28.15 -24.64
CA GLY A 291 -7.70 -27.01 -24.78
C GLY A 291 -8.37 -26.53 -23.49
N PHE A 292 -7.89 -26.99 -22.35
CA PHE A 292 -8.38 -26.58 -21.04
C PHE A 292 -7.23 -26.08 -20.16
N LEU A 293 -7.51 -25.05 -19.35
CA LEU A 293 -6.71 -24.71 -18.19
C LEU A 293 -7.29 -25.51 -17.00
N TRP A 294 -6.49 -26.39 -16.48
CA TRP A 294 -6.84 -27.23 -15.33
C TRP A 294 -6.26 -26.62 -14.05
N PHE A 295 -7.03 -26.71 -12.99
CA PHE A 295 -6.68 -26.34 -11.64
C PHE A 295 -7.10 -27.45 -10.68
N MET A 296 -6.19 -27.90 -9.83
CA MET A 296 -6.45 -28.90 -8.81
C MET A 296 -5.86 -28.43 -7.49
N ALA A 297 -6.67 -28.44 -6.44
CA ALA A 297 -6.20 -28.38 -5.07
C ALA A 297 -6.28 -29.78 -4.46
N ARG A 298 -5.22 -30.24 -3.81
CA ARG A 298 -5.14 -31.57 -3.22
C ARG A 298 -4.48 -31.52 -1.85
N ASN A 299 -5.13 -32.19 -0.90
CA ASN A 299 -4.63 -32.49 0.42
C ASN A 299 -4.82 -34.00 0.66
N GLU A 300 -3.83 -34.68 1.24
CA GLU A 300 -3.87 -36.14 1.43
C GLU A 300 -4.96 -36.57 2.41
N ASP A 301 -5.25 -35.74 3.41
CA ASP A 301 -6.20 -36.04 4.48
C ASP A 301 -7.63 -35.55 4.17
N GLU A 302 -7.76 -34.44 3.42
CA GLU A 302 -9.04 -33.76 3.18
C GLU A 302 -9.62 -33.98 1.79
N GLY A 303 -8.81 -34.49 0.84
CA GLY A 303 -9.25 -34.81 -0.51
C GLY A 303 -8.79 -33.82 -1.57
N GLN A 304 -9.59 -33.61 -2.61
CA GLN A 304 -9.22 -32.76 -3.74
C GLN A 304 -10.39 -31.99 -4.31
N SER A 305 -10.08 -30.81 -4.86
CA SER A 305 -10.98 -30.00 -5.71
C SER A 305 -10.37 -29.90 -7.09
N VAL A 306 -11.16 -30.10 -8.14
CA VAL A 306 -10.72 -30.00 -9.53
C VAL A 306 -11.62 -29.02 -10.26
N ASP A 307 -11.04 -28.08 -10.93
CA ASP A 307 -11.70 -27.08 -11.76
C ASP A 307 -11.07 -27.08 -13.16
N SER A 308 -11.82 -26.69 -14.18
CA SER A 308 -11.31 -26.51 -15.53
C SER A 308 -11.98 -25.33 -16.24
N LEU A 309 -11.26 -24.74 -17.17
CA LEU A 309 -11.73 -23.66 -18.03
C LEU A 309 -11.31 -23.95 -19.47
N ALA A 310 -12.23 -23.91 -20.40
CA ALA A 310 -11.90 -24.01 -21.83
C ALA A 310 -11.05 -22.81 -22.29
N ILE A 311 -9.96 -23.09 -23.00
CA ILE A 311 -9.01 -22.09 -23.51
C ILE A 311 -8.71 -22.36 -24.97
N ASN A 312 -8.31 -21.30 -25.70
CA ASN A 312 -7.92 -21.41 -27.12
C ASN A 312 -6.44 -21.80 -27.30
N VAL A 313 -5.89 -22.61 -26.41
CA VAL A 313 -4.50 -23.07 -26.44
C VAL A 313 -4.53 -24.58 -26.60
N LYS A 314 -3.92 -25.10 -27.67
CA LYS A 314 -3.85 -26.54 -27.92
C LYS A 314 -2.58 -27.20 -27.41
N ASP A 315 -1.55 -26.37 -27.19
CA ASP A 315 -0.26 -26.83 -26.72
C ASP A 315 -0.36 -27.24 -25.23
N GLU A 316 0.43 -28.24 -24.85
CA GLU A 316 0.50 -28.73 -23.49
C GLU A 316 1.59 -27.99 -22.70
N SER A 317 1.23 -27.39 -21.56
CA SER A 317 2.20 -26.80 -20.64
C SER A 317 2.75 -27.86 -19.67
N VAL A 318 3.84 -27.52 -18.99
CA VAL A 318 4.28 -28.23 -17.79
C VAL A 318 3.27 -28.07 -16.67
N VAL A 319 3.23 -29.01 -15.73
CA VAL A 319 2.45 -28.89 -14.51
C VAL A 319 3.17 -27.93 -13.56
N MET A 320 2.46 -26.91 -13.10
CA MET A 320 2.94 -25.97 -12.09
C MET A 320 2.35 -26.33 -10.73
N HIS A 321 3.18 -26.24 -9.68
CA HIS A 321 2.81 -26.60 -8.31
C HIS A 321 3.05 -25.43 -7.36
N TYR A 322 2.05 -25.02 -6.59
CA TYR A 322 2.11 -23.86 -5.70
C TYR A 322 1.42 -24.11 -4.36
N ALA A 323 1.85 -23.39 -3.32
CA ALA A 323 1.04 -23.17 -2.13
C ALA A 323 -0.14 -22.23 -2.48
N ALA A 324 -1.32 -22.54 -2.00
CA ALA A 324 -2.51 -21.72 -2.25
C ALA A 324 -2.37 -20.28 -1.71
N SER A 325 -1.68 -20.12 -0.57
CA SER A 325 -1.36 -18.81 0.02
C SER A 325 -0.50 -17.95 -0.91
N LEU A 326 0.57 -18.52 -1.50
CA LEU A 326 1.45 -17.81 -2.42
C LEU A 326 0.68 -17.32 -3.66
N LEU A 327 -0.20 -18.14 -4.23
CA LEU A 327 -1.03 -17.73 -5.37
C LEU A 327 -2.02 -16.62 -5.02
N LYS A 328 -2.60 -16.66 -3.82
CA LYS A 328 -3.49 -15.61 -3.33
C LYS A 328 -2.75 -14.27 -3.22
N ASP A 329 -1.55 -14.27 -2.67
CA ASP A 329 -0.75 -13.06 -2.53
C ASP A 329 -0.21 -12.60 -3.90
N THR A 330 0.14 -13.55 -4.80
CA THR A 330 0.47 -13.27 -6.20
C THR A 330 -0.68 -12.51 -6.91
N LEU A 331 -1.92 -12.99 -6.79
CA LEU A 331 -3.07 -12.31 -7.41
C LEU A 331 -3.29 -10.90 -6.88
N LYS A 332 -3.14 -10.69 -5.58
CA LYS A 332 -3.22 -9.37 -4.97
C LYS A 332 -2.09 -8.45 -5.46
N ALA A 333 -0.85 -8.97 -5.48
CA ALA A 333 0.32 -8.22 -5.93
C ALA A 333 0.27 -7.86 -7.42
N CYS A 334 -0.43 -8.65 -8.25
CA CYS A 334 -0.71 -8.32 -9.65
C CYS A 334 -1.69 -7.16 -9.80
N ALA A 335 -2.46 -6.81 -8.76
CA ALA A 335 -3.57 -5.86 -8.85
C ALA A 335 -4.52 -6.16 -10.03
N ALA A 336 -4.74 -7.44 -10.33
CA ALA A 336 -5.46 -7.87 -11.52
C ALA A 336 -6.95 -7.51 -11.39
N ASN A 337 -7.39 -6.53 -12.16
CA ASN A 337 -8.77 -6.13 -12.31
C ASN A 337 -9.31 -6.67 -13.65
N GLY A 338 -10.24 -7.64 -13.57
CA GLY A 338 -10.83 -8.25 -14.74
C GLY A 338 -10.07 -9.48 -15.20
N LYS A 339 -8.97 -9.33 -15.96
CA LYS A 339 -8.23 -10.45 -16.54
C LYS A 339 -6.78 -10.50 -16.09
N ILE A 340 -6.25 -11.71 -16.00
CA ILE A 340 -4.83 -11.98 -15.76
C ILE A 340 -4.31 -12.92 -16.84
N LYS A 341 -3.11 -12.61 -17.32
CA LYS A 341 -2.41 -13.46 -18.28
C LYS A 341 -1.36 -14.30 -17.55
N LEU A 342 -1.46 -15.60 -17.71
CA LEU A 342 -0.56 -16.60 -17.16
C LEU A 342 0.43 -17.02 -18.24
N THR A 343 1.75 -16.92 -17.99
CA THR A 343 2.77 -17.43 -18.90
C THR A 343 3.49 -18.59 -18.23
N PHE A 344 3.28 -19.79 -18.76
CA PHE A 344 3.89 -21.02 -18.29
C PHE A 344 5.35 -21.11 -18.74
N PRO A 345 6.27 -21.58 -17.90
CA PRO A 345 7.66 -21.82 -18.29
C PRO A 345 7.80 -23.11 -19.10
N ALA A 346 9.00 -23.33 -19.63
CA ALA A 346 9.35 -24.56 -20.33
C ALA A 346 9.60 -25.76 -19.37
N ALA A 347 9.92 -25.49 -18.09
CA ALA A 347 10.20 -26.52 -17.08
C ALA A 347 9.41 -26.23 -15.79
N SER A 348 8.94 -27.30 -15.14
CA SER A 348 8.06 -27.22 -13.95
C SER A 348 8.72 -26.62 -12.70
N ASN A 349 10.06 -26.58 -12.64
CA ASN A 349 10.83 -25.94 -11.58
C ASN A 349 11.22 -24.48 -11.87
N SER A 350 10.81 -23.96 -13.01
CA SER A 350 11.04 -22.56 -13.40
C SER A 350 9.87 -21.69 -12.96
N PRO A 351 10.10 -20.38 -12.70
CA PRO A 351 9.04 -19.48 -12.27
C PRO A 351 7.96 -19.31 -13.35
N MET A 352 6.75 -19.01 -12.94
CA MET A 352 5.64 -18.64 -13.80
C MET A 352 5.44 -17.12 -13.74
N LEU A 353 5.02 -16.50 -14.87
CA LEU A 353 4.71 -15.08 -14.93
C LEU A 353 3.20 -14.88 -14.91
N PHE A 354 2.76 -13.96 -14.07
CA PHE A 354 1.38 -13.51 -13.91
C PHE A 354 1.33 -12.02 -14.28
N ASP A 355 0.65 -11.65 -15.36
CA ASP A 355 0.53 -10.27 -15.84
C ASP A 355 -0.88 -9.74 -15.58
N GLY A 356 -1.00 -8.80 -14.65
CA GLY A 356 -2.17 -7.96 -14.38
C GLY A 356 -1.86 -6.48 -14.67
N GLU A 357 -2.21 -5.58 -13.76
CA GLU A 357 -1.75 -4.18 -13.79
C GLU A 357 -0.27 -4.08 -13.37
N ALA A 358 0.17 -4.94 -12.46
CA ALA A 358 1.58 -5.25 -12.23
C ALA A 358 1.88 -6.67 -12.70
N SER A 359 3.14 -6.93 -13.08
CA SER A 359 3.62 -8.27 -13.39
C SER A 359 4.19 -8.92 -12.14
N VAL A 360 3.89 -10.20 -11.92
CA VAL A 360 4.48 -10.99 -10.82
C VAL A 360 5.12 -12.26 -11.37
N ILE A 361 6.38 -12.46 -11.02
CA ILE A 361 7.11 -13.71 -11.23
C ILE A 361 7.03 -14.49 -9.91
N ALA A 362 6.44 -15.71 -9.95
CA ALA A 362 6.30 -16.56 -8.77
C ALA A 362 7.01 -17.90 -8.95
N MET A 363 7.79 -18.31 -7.94
CA MET A 363 8.50 -19.57 -7.92
C MET A 363 7.56 -20.72 -7.54
N PRO A 364 7.54 -21.83 -8.28
CA PRO A 364 6.77 -23.01 -7.93
C PRO A 364 7.41 -23.77 -6.75
N LEU A 365 6.61 -24.60 -6.11
CA LEU A 365 7.11 -25.65 -5.24
C LEU A 365 7.78 -26.75 -6.08
N VAL A 366 8.81 -27.36 -5.55
CA VAL A 366 9.40 -28.55 -6.18
C VAL A 366 8.37 -29.69 -6.12
N SER A 367 8.12 -30.32 -7.25
CA SER A 367 7.17 -31.43 -7.35
C SER A 367 7.85 -32.68 -7.88
N ASP A 368 7.64 -33.79 -7.19
CA ASP A 368 8.11 -35.11 -7.61
C ASP A 368 7.09 -35.84 -8.51
N LEU A 369 6.13 -35.11 -9.07
CA LEU A 369 5.12 -35.70 -9.96
C LEU A 369 5.80 -36.29 -11.20
N LYS A 370 5.67 -37.61 -11.35
CA LYS A 370 6.18 -38.37 -12.52
C LYS A 370 5.24 -38.19 -13.73
N GLU A 371 3.96 -37.94 -13.50
CA GLU A 371 2.96 -37.73 -14.54
C GLU A 371 1.99 -36.59 -14.16
N SER A 372 1.35 -36.02 -15.18
CA SER A 372 0.31 -35.01 -14.98
C SER A 372 -0.88 -35.56 -14.20
N PRO A 373 -1.31 -34.89 -13.11
CA PRO A 373 -2.49 -35.30 -12.35
C PRO A 373 -3.80 -35.12 -13.12
N PHE A 374 -3.73 -34.45 -14.28
CA PHE A 374 -4.90 -34.13 -15.12
C PHE A 374 -5.08 -35.10 -16.31
N LYS A 375 -4.14 -35.98 -16.58
CA LYS A 375 -4.08 -36.81 -17.80
C LYS A 375 -5.33 -37.67 -18.04
N ASN A 376 -5.99 -38.12 -16.96
CA ASN A 376 -7.16 -38.98 -17.03
C ASN A 376 -8.46 -38.26 -16.66
N LEU A 377 -8.42 -36.94 -16.49
CA LEU A 377 -9.60 -36.15 -16.17
C LEU A 377 -10.35 -35.79 -17.45
N GLN A 378 -11.69 -35.79 -17.37
CA GLN A 378 -12.55 -35.22 -18.38
C GLN A 378 -13.14 -33.92 -17.85
N PRO A 379 -13.22 -32.85 -18.67
CA PRO A 379 -13.83 -31.62 -18.24
C PRO A 379 -15.28 -31.89 -17.92
N ALA A 380 -15.76 -31.33 -16.81
CA ALA A 380 -17.21 -31.40 -16.50
C ALA A 380 -17.96 -30.65 -17.62
N LEU A 381 -18.80 -31.35 -18.32
CA LEU A 381 -19.78 -30.75 -19.25
C LEU A 381 -20.83 -30.03 -18.37
N ILE A 382 -20.73 -28.68 -18.32
CA ILE A 382 -21.73 -27.80 -17.73
C ILE A 382 -22.67 -27.32 -18.82
#